data_e46fce1dd4674f2ec35959d8535f2a4d
#
_entry.id   e46fce1dd4674f2ec35959d8535f2a4d
#
_cell.length_a   1.000
_cell.length_b   1.000
_cell.length_c   1.000
_cell.angle_alpha   90.00
_cell.angle_beta   90.00
_cell.angle_gamma   90.00
#
_symmetry.space_group_name_H-M   'P 1'
#
loop_
_entity.id
_entity.type
_entity.pdbx_description
1 polymer ?
#
loop_
_entity_poly.entity_id
_entity_poly.type
_entity_poly.pdbx_seq_one_letter_code
_entity_poly.pdbx_strand_id
1 'polypeptide(L)'
;ITGGLISGIWGLVSFAMDFLVGIIVSVYMLAMKEQSLARCCKLLYGVCKEDHARWIARAVRRADGIFSGFVRGKLLDSLIIGILCLIGCTLLKMPYAPLVSLIVGVTNVIPFFGPFMGAVPSAFLILLVSPKKCLFFVIFVIALQQFDGNILGPKILGNATGTVSYTHLTLPTT
;
A
#
# COMPACT_ATOMS: atom_id res chain seq x y z
N ILE A 1 -13.86 -14.94 32.10
CA ILE A 1 -14.14 -15.17 30.64
C ILE A 1 -15.00 -14.03 30.07
N THR A 2 -16.02 -13.53 30.82
CA THR A 2 -16.91 -12.44 30.37
C THR A 2 -16.22 -11.10 30.21
N GLY A 3 -15.24 -10.75 31.06
CA GLY A 3 -14.50 -9.49 30.96
C GLY A 3 -13.64 -9.37 29.69
N GLY A 4 -13.03 -10.46 29.21
CA GLY A 4 -12.25 -10.47 27.98
C GLY A 4 -13.08 -10.34 26.71
N LEU A 5 -14.29 -10.87 26.69
CA LEU A 5 -15.22 -10.72 25.55
C LEU A 5 -15.75 -9.29 25.47
N ILE A 6 -16.10 -8.68 26.60
CA ILE A 6 -16.60 -7.30 26.64
C ILE A 6 -15.50 -6.32 26.20
N SER A 7 -14.26 -6.49 26.67
CA SER A 7 -13.14 -5.64 26.24
C SER A 7 -12.79 -5.82 24.75
N GLY A 8 -12.92 -7.04 24.21
CA GLY A 8 -12.73 -7.30 22.78
C GLY A 8 -13.80 -6.63 21.91
N ILE A 9 -15.07 -6.71 22.30
CA ILE A 9 -16.17 -6.04 21.59
C ILE A 9 -15.99 -4.51 21.65
N TRP A 10 -15.63 -3.97 22.82
CA TRP A 10 -15.40 -2.55 22.99
C TRP A 10 -14.23 -2.05 22.13
N GLY A 11 -13.15 -2.83 22.05
CA GLY A 11 -12.02 -2.54 21.17
C GLY A 11 -12.42 -2.52 19.69
N LEU A 12 -13.27 -3.44 19.26
CA LEU A 12 -13.77 -3.50 17.89
C LEU A 12 -14.66 -2.29 17.54
N VAL A 13 -15.55 -1.91 18.47
CA VAL A 13 -16.41 -0.74 18.32
C VAL A 13 -15.58 0.55 18.27
N SER A 14 -14.60 0.70 19.15
CA SER A 14 -13.68 1.86 19.13
C SER A 14 -12.92 1.93 17.83
N PHE A 15 -12.34 0.82 17.36
CA PHE A 15 -11.65 0.76 16.06
C PHE A 15 -12.57 1.16 14.90
N ALA A 16 -13.81 0.67 14.88
CA ALA A 16 -14.77 1.02 13.83
C ALA A 16 -15.14 2.51 13.86
N MET A 17 -15.30 3.10 15.04
CA MET A 17 -15.56 4.53 15.22
C MET A 17 -14.37 5.38 14.78
N ASP A 18 -13.15 5.02 15.18
CA ASP A 18 -11.92 5.73 14.79
C ASP A 18 -11.71 5.66 13.27
N PHE A 19 -11.98 4.50 12.67
CA PHE A 19 -11.92 4.32 11.22
C PHE A 19 -12.95 5.21 10.49
N LEU A 20 -14.18 5.26 10.99
CA LEU A 20 -15.24 6.10 10.41
C LEU A 20 -14.90 7.59 10.53
N VAL A 21 -14.42 8.03 11.70
CA VAL A 21 -13.93 9.40 11.91
C VAL A 21 -12.77 9.71 10.97
N GLY A 22 -11.83 8.77 10.82
CA GLY A 22 -10.70 8.90 9.89
C GLY A 22 -11.15 9.09 8.44
N ILE A 23 -12.16 8.35 7.98
CA ILE A 23 -12.76 8.52 6.64
C ILE A 23 -13.38 9.92 6.51
N ILE A 24 -14.20 10.34 7.47
CA ILE A 24 -14.88 11.67 7.44
C ILE A 24 -13.83 12.79 7.37
N VAL A 25 -12.81 12.73 8.23
CA VAL A 25 -11.72 13.71 8.23
C VAL A 25 -10.96 13.70 6.91
N SER A 26 -10.67 12.52 6.35
CA SER A 26 -9.98 12.39 5.06
C SER A 26 -10.77 13.02 3.92
N VAL A 27 -12.07 12.75 3.85
CA VAL A 27 -12.98 13.36 2.85
C VAL A 27 -13.04 14.87 3.01
N TYR A 28 -13.15 15.36 4.24
CA TYR A 28 -13.16 16.79 4.54
C TYR A 28 -11.85 17.47 4.14
N MET A 29 -10.72 16.89 4.50
CA MET A 29 -9.38 17.38 4.10
C MET A 29 -9.21 17.39 2.58
N LEU A 30 -9.71 16.36 1.90
CA LEU A 30 -9.67 16.29 0.45
C LEU A 30 -10.54 17.36 -0.22
N ALA A 31 -11.73 17.58 0.31
CA ALA A 31 -12.66 18.62 -0.19
C ALA A 31 -12.10 20.04 -0.01
N MET A 32 -11.35 20.28 1.09
CA MET A 32 -10.75 21.59 1.38
C MET A 32 -9.27 21.70 0.96
N LYS A 33 -8.76 20.74 0.19
CA LYS A 33 -7.34 20.66 -0.21
C LYS A 33 -6.81 21.96 -0.79
N GLU A 34 -7.50 22.58 -1.73
CA GLU A 34 -7.05 23.79 -2.40
C GLU A 34 -6.97 25.00 -1.47
N GLN A 35 -7.96 25.15 -0.58
CA GLN A 35 -7.98 26.24 0.39
C GLN A 35 -6.89 26.06 1.45
N SER A 36 -6.69 24.84 1.91
CA SER A 36 -5.64 24.51 2.90
C SER A 36 -4.24 24.76 2.33
N LEU A 37 -3.99 24.32 1.10
CA LEU A 37 -2.73 24.59 0.39
C LEU A 37 -2.49 26.08 0.19
N ALA A 38 -3.52 26.83 -0.22
CA ALA A 38 -3.42 28.29 -0.42
C ALA A 38 -3.09 29.02 0.89
N ARG A 39 -3.69 28.60 2.02
CA ARG A 39 -3.38 29.16 3.36
C ARG A 39 -1.96 28.83 3.79
N CYS A 40 -1.52 27.58 3.61
CA CYS A 40 -0.15 27.18 3.91
C CYS A 40 0.87 27.96 3.06
N CYS A 41 0.61 28.14 1.77
CA CYS A 41 1.45 28.95 0.90
C CYS A 41 1.53 30.41 1.37
N LYS A 42 0.39 31.03 1.71
CA LYS A 42 0.37 32.42 2.23
C LYS A 42 1.19 32.57 3.51
N LEU A 43 1.05 31.63 4.46
CA LEU A 43 1.87 31.61 5.67
C LEU A 43 3.36 31.45 5.35
N LEU A 44 3.70 30.56 4.44
CA LEU A 44 5.07 30.31 4.01
C LEU A 44 5.73 31.59 3.44
N TYR A 45 5.03 32.28 2.55
CA TYR A 45 5.55 33.54 1.96
C TYR A 45 5.52 34.72 2.94
N GLY A 46 4.69 34.67 4.00
CA GLY A 46 4.68 35.68 5.05
C GLY A 46 5.80 35.55 6.08
N VAL A 47 6.29 34.32 6.30
CA VAL A 47 7.30 34.02 7.34
C VAL A 47 8.72 33.88 6.75
N CYS A 48 8.83 33.33 5.54
CA CYS A 48 10.11 33.04 4.90
C CYS A 48 10.45 34.07 3.82
N LYS A 49 11.78 34.30 3.61
CA LYS A 49 12.25 35.05 2.45
C LYS A 49 11.82 34.35 1.14
N GLU A 50 11.52 35.12 0.11
CA GLU A 50 10.96 34.62 -1.15
C GLU A 50 11.71 33.41 -1.74
N ASP A 51 13.04 33.41 -1.70
CA ASP A 51 13.84 32.32 -2.29
C ASP A 51 13.67 31.01 -1.52
N HIS A 52 13.63 31.07 -0.18
CA HIS A 52 13.39 29.92 0.67
C HIS A 52 11.95 29.40 0.51
N ALA A 53 10.97 30.31 0.45
CA ALA A 53 9.57 29.95 0.22
C ALA A 53 9.37 29.24 -1.12
N ARG A 54 10.00 29.72 -2.20
CA ARG A 54 9.97 29.08 -3.52
C ARG A 54 10.65 27.70 -3.51
N TRP A 55 11.77 27.56 -2.80
CA TRP A 55 12.45 26.26 -2.67
C TRP A 55 11.59 25.24 -1.93
N ILE A 56 11.03 25.61 -0.78
CA ILE A 56 10.14 24.76 0.03
C ILE A 56 8.90 24.36 -0.81
N ALA A 57 8.24 25.33 -1.47
CA ALA A 57 7.06 25.04 -2.27
C ALA A 57 7.36 24.07 -3.44
N ARG A 58 8.56 24.13 -4.04
CA ARG A 58 9.00 23.18 -5.05
C ARG A 58 9.29 21.81 -4.46
N ALA A 59 9.93 21.76 -3.30
CA ALA A 59 10.23 20.51 -2.59
C ALA A 59 8.94 19.77 -2.20
N VAL A 60 7.96 20.49 -1.64
CA VAL A 60 6.65 19.93 -1.26
C VAL A 60 5.90 19.40 -2.48
N ARG A 61 5.84 20.14 -3.58
CA ARG A 61 5.20 19.68 -4.82
C ARG A 61 5.88 18.45 -5.41
N ARG A 62 7.21 18.38 -5.34
CA ARG A 62 7.95 17.19 -5.78
C ARG A 62 7.65 15.98 -4.88
N ALA A 63 7.64 16.19 -3.56
CA ALA A 63 7.29 15.15 -2.60
C ALA A 63 5.86 14.64 -2.81
N ASP A 64 4.88 15.53 -3.03
CA ASP A 64 3.50 15.16 -3.33
C ASP A 64 3.40 14.33 -4.61
N GLY A 65 4.11 14.72 -5.67
CA GLY A 65 4.15 13.95 -6.92
C GLY A 65 4.71 12.54 -6.74
N ILE A 66 5.83 12.41 -6.01
CA ILE A 66 6.47 11.11 -5.73
C ILE A 66 5.54 10.25 -4.85
N PHE A 67 4.98 10.83 -3.79
CA PHE A 67 4.09 10.11 -2.88
C PHE A 67 2.80 9.65 -3.58
N SER A 68 2.18 10.52 -4.36
CA SER A 68 0.99 10.20 -5.15
C SER A 68 1.26 9.10 -6.18
N GLY A 69 2.41 9.17 -6.86
CA GLY A 69 2.87 8.13 -7.77
C GLY A 69 3.08 6.79 -7.06
N PHE A 70 3.73 6.81 -5.91
CA PHE A 70 3.97 5.63 -5.09
C PHE A 70 2.66 4.96 -4.65
N VAL A 71 1.70 5.73 -4.10
CA VAL A 71 0.40 5.20 -3.65
C VAL A 71 -0.37 4.58 -4.81
N ARG A 72 -0.46 5.27 -5.96
CA ARG A 72 -1.13 4.73 -7.15
C ARG A 72 -0.44 3.47 -7.66
N GLY A 73 0.90 3.48 -7.71
CA GLY A 73 1.68 2.31 -8.10
C GLY A 73 1.42 1.13 -7.18
N LYS A 74 1.39 1.36 -5.85
CA LYS A 74 1.16 0.28 -4.88
C LYS A 74 -0.27 -0.26 -4.90
N LEU A 75 -1.26 0.58 -5.15
CA LEU A 75 -2.65 0.12 -5.35
C LEU A 75 -2.78 -0.75 -6.60
N LEU A 76 -2.16 -0.35 -7.71
CA LEU A 76 -2.15 -1.14 -8.94
C LEU A 76 -1.42 -2.48 -8.74
N ASP A 77 -0.27 -2.45 -8.09
CA ASP A 77 0.52 -3.62 -7.74
C ASP A 77 -0.29 -4.62 -6.89
N SER A 78 -0.92 -4.15 -5.81
CA SER A 78 -1.74 -5.00 -4.94
C SER A 78 -2.94 -5.61 -5.67
N LEU A 79 -3.55 -4.88 -6.60
CA LEU A 79 -4.64 -5.40 -7.44
C LEU A 79 -4.13 -6.53 -8.35
N ILE A 80 -2.99 -6.34 -9.00
CA ILE A 80 -2.39 -7.35 -9.86
C ILE A 80 -2.03 -8.61 -9.06
N ILE A 81 -1.38 -8.44 -7.90
CA ILE A 81 -1.04 -9.56 -7.00
C ILE A 81 -2.29 -10.28 -6.50
N GLY A 82 -3.36 -9.56 -6.15
CA GLY A 82 -4.63 -10.17 -5.77
C GLY A 82 -5.24 -11.02 -6.88
N ILE A 83 -5.21 -10.53 -8.13
CA ILE A 83 -5.71 -11.26 -9.30
C ILE A 83 -4.83 -12.48 -9.59
N LEU A 84 -3.52 -12.35 -9.58
CA LEU A 84 -2.59 -13.46 -9.79
C LEU A 84 -2.74 -14.52 -8.70
N CYS A 85 -2.93 -14.09 -7.44
CA CYS A 85 -3.20 -14.99 -6.34
C CYS A 85 -4.52 -15.74 -6.53
N LEU A 86 -5.58 -15.06 -6.99
CA LEU A 86 -6.87 -15.69 -7.27
C LEU A 86 -6.75 -16.75 -8.37
N ILE A 87 -6.09 -16.42 -9.47
CA ILE A 87 -5.87 -17.34 -10.59
C ILE A 87 -5.06 -18.55 -10.11
N GLY A 88 -3.93 -18.33 -9.44
CA GLY A 88 -3.06 -19.38 -8.94
C GLY A 88 -3.74 -20.30 -7.92
N CYS A 89 -4.43 -19.74 -6.93
CA CYS A 89 -5.18 -20.52 -5.95
C CYS A 89 -6.33 -21.32 -6.58
N THR A 90 -6.99 -20.78 -7.58
CA THR A 90 -8.07 -21.46 -8.32
C THR A 90 -7.52 -22.62 -9.16
N LEU A 91 -6.42 -22.43 -9.89
CA LEU A 91 -5.75 -23.47 -10.67
C LEU A 91 -5.25 -24.61 -9.79
N LEU A 92 -4.70 -24.29 -8.62
CA LEU A 92 -4.23 -25.26 -7.63
C LEU A 92 -5.37 -25.89 -6.82
N LYS A 93 -6.63 -25.54 -7.10
CA LYS A 93 -7.83 -26.01 -6.38
C LYS A 93 -7.71 -25.84 -4.87
N MET A 94 -7.21 -24.67 -4.46
CA MET A 94 -7.06 -24.32 -3.03
C MET A 94 -8.44 -24.07 -2.39
N PRO A 95 -8.63 -24.44 -1.11
CA PRO A 95 -9.83 -24.06 -0.38
C PRO A 95 -9.83 -22.53 -0.17
N TYR A 96 -11.02 -21.94 -0.19
CA TYR A 96 -11.24 -20.51 0.05
C TYR A 96 -10.43 -19.56 -0.89
N ALA A 97 -10.15 -20.00 -2.13
CA ALA A 97 -9.32 -19.22 -3.07
C ALA A 97 -9.74 -17.73 -3.19
N PRO A 98 -11.03 -17.35 -3.33
CA PRO A 98 -11.42 -15.94 -3.38
C PRO A 98 -11.12 -15.16 -2.10
N LEU A 99 -11.36 -15.77 -0.93
CA LEU A 99 -11.09 -15.13 0.36
C LEU A 99 -9.59 -14.94 0.58
N VAL A 100 -8.81 -15.97 0.32
CA VAL A 100 -7.34 -15.94 0.44
C VAL A 100 -6.73 -14.89 -0.47
N SER A 101 -7.15 -14.85 -1.74
CA SER A 101 -6.64 -13.87 -2.70
C SER A 101 -7.05 -12.43 -2.36
N LEU A 102 -8.25 -12.24 -1.81
CA LEU A 102 -8.69 -10.94 -1.33
C LEU A 102 -7.82 -10.47 -0.14
N ILE A 103 -7.58 -11.35 0.83
CA ILE A 103 -6.72 -11.05 1.99
C ILE A 103 -5.32 -10.68 1.51
N VAL A 104 -4.69 -11.52 0.68
CA VAL A 104 -3.34 -11.28 0.16
C VAL A 104 -3.28 -9.99 -0.67
N GLY A 105 -4.25 -9.74 -1.54
CA GLY A 105 -4.30 -8.54 -2.37
C GLY A 105 -4.46 -7.27 -1.53
N VAL A 106 -5.42 -7.24 -0.59
CA VAL A 106 -5.68 -6.06 0.25
C VAL A 106 -4.49 -5.76 1.16
N THR A 107 -3.92 -6.78 1.80
CA THR A 107 -2.76 -6.57 2.69
C THR A 107 -1.52 -6.15 1.94
N ASN A 108 -1.35 -6.54 0.67
CA ASN A 108 -0.21 -6.17 -0.16
C ASN A 108 -0.10 -4.66 -0.43
N VAL A 109 -1.15 -3.88 -0.17
CA VAL A 109 -1.10 -2.40 -0.20
C VAL A 109 -0.07 -1.86 0.81
N ILE A 110 0.11 -2.56 1.95
CA ILE A 110 1.06 -2.17 2.98
C ILE A 110 2.46 -2.63 2.58
N PRO A 111 3.40 -1.71 2.28
CA PRO A 111 4.75 -2.09 1.86
C PRO A 111 5.46 -2.92 2.93
N PHE A 112 6.23 -3.91 2.52
CA PHE A 112 7.03 -4.84 3.33
C PHE A 112 6.22 -5.76 4.24
N PHE A 113 5.26 -5.27 5.00
CA PHE A 113 4.49 -6.06 5.95
C PHE A 113 3.27 -6.74 5.31
N GLY A 114 2.72 -6.16 4.25
CA GLY A 114 1.51 -6.64 3.57
C GLY A 114 1.57 -8.12 3.18
N PRO A 115 2.63 -8.57 2.50
CA PRO A 115 2.79 -9.97 2.12
C PRO A 115 2.69 -10.94 3.30
N PHE A 116 3.33 -10.61 4.42
CA PHE A 116 3.31 -11.47 5.62
C PHE A 116 1.94 -11.43 6.31
N MET A 117 1.35 -10.23 6.43
CA MET A 117 0.03 -10.05 7.03
C MET A 117 -1.07 -10.77 6.25
N GLY A 118 -0.91 -10.94 4.93
CA GLY A 118 -1.84 -11.69 4.10
C GLY A 118 -1.54 -13.20 4.08
N ALA A 119 -0.27 -13.58 3.96
CA ALA A 119 0.13 -14.97 3.83
C ALA A 119 -0.13 -15.79 5.11
N VAL A 120 0.16 -15.23 6.29
CA VAL A 120 0.03 -15.97 7.56
C VAL A 120 -1.42 -16.38 7.85
N PRO A 121 -2.41 -15.48 7.90
CA PRO A 121 -3.80 -15.88 8.14
C PRO A 121 -4.36 -16.75 7.02
N SER A 122 -3.96 -16.52 5.76
CA SER A 122 -4.37 -17.34 4.63
C SER A 122 -3.82 -18.76 4.72
N ALA A 123 -2.55 -18.92 5.06
CA ALA A 123 -1.93 -20.22 5.30
C ALA A 123 -2.62 -20.96 6.46
N PHE A 124 -2.95 -20.25 7.53
CA PHE A 124 -3.66 -20.82 8.66
C PHE A 124 -5.06 -21.33 8.25
N LEU A 125 -5.83 -20.57 7.48
CA LEU A 125 -7.13 -20.99 6.97
C LEU A 125 -7.03 -22.27 6.12
N ILE A 126 -6.03 -22.34 5.24
CA ILE A 126 -5.82 -23.51 4.38
C ILE A 126 -5.33 -24.70 5.19
N LEU A 127 -4.49 -24.48 6.21
CA LEU A 127 -3.96 -25.53 7.11
C LEU A 127 -5.07 -26.27 7.82
N LEU A 128 -6.12 -25.56 8.26
CA LEU A 128 -7.28 -26.17 8.93
C LEU A 128 -8.04 -27.15 8.04
N VAL A 129 -7.95 -27.00 6.72
CA VAL A 129 -8.63 -27.87 5.74
C VAL A 129 -7.70 -29.00 5.28
N SER A 130 -6.47 -28.68 4.94
CA SER A 130 -5.51 -29.67 4.43
C SER A 130 -4.07 -29.20 4.58
N PRO A 131 -3.25 -29.89 5.40
CA PRO A 131 -1.82 -29.58 5.58
C PRO A 131 -1.02 -29.65 4.26
N LYS A 132 -1.34 -30.60 3.39
CA LYS A 132 -0.67 -30.73 2.08
C LYS A 132 -0.90 -29.51 1.21
N LYS A 133 -2.16 -29.01 1.14
CA LYS A 133 -2.48 -27.80 0.38
C LYS A 133 -1.85 -26.55 0.99
N CYS A 134 -1.74 -26.47 2.31
CA CYS A 134 -1.04 -25.38 2.96
C CYS A 134 0.43 -25.29 2.52
N LEU A 135 1.15 -26.42 2.43
CA LEU A 135 2.52 -26.45 1.94
C LEU A 135 2.63 -25.91 0.50
N PHE A 136 1.75 -26.36 -0.40
CA PHE A 136 1.70 -25.85 -1.77
C PHE A 136 1.38 -24.36 -1.81
N PHE A 137 0.47 -23.89 -0.96
CA PHE A 137 0.14 -22.46 -0.86
C PHE A 137 1.34 -21.62 -0.42
N VAL A 138 2.07 -22.06 0.59
CA VAL A 138 3.28 -21.35 1.08
C VAL A 138 4.32 -21.22 -0.04
N ILE A 139 4.59 -22.31 -0.76
CA ILE A 139 5.54 -22.30 -1.89
C ILE A 139 5.04 -21.33 -2.98
N PHE A 140 3.75 -21.40 -3.32
CA PHE A 140 3.14 -20.52 -4.31
C PHE A 140 3.23 -19.05 -3.91
N VAL A 141 2.90 -18.72 -2.66
CA VAL A 141 2.97 -17.32 -2.17
C VAL A 141 4.41 -16.82 -2.16
N ILE A 142 5.38 -17.63 -1.76
CA ILE A 142 6.80 -17.26 -1.85
C ILE A 142 7.19 -16.96 -3.30
N ALA A 143 6.81 -17.79 -4.24
CA ALA A 143 7.07 -17.55 -5.67
C ALA A 143 6.39 -16.26 -6.16
N LEU A 144 5.14 -16.03 -5.75
CA LEU A 144 4.39 -14.82 -6.06
C LEU A 144 5.07 -13.56 -5.50
N GLN A 145 5.59 -13.63 -4.26
CA GLN A 145 6.31 -12.52 -3.64
C GLN A 145 7.67 -12.24 -4.30
N GLN A 146 8.36 -13.29 -4.75
CA GLN A 146 9.59 -13.11 -5.55
C GLN A 146 9.30 -12.45 -6.89
N PHE A 147 8.19 -12.81 -7.52
CA PHE A 147 7.74 -12.16 -8.75
C PHE A 147 7.36 -10.69 -8.52
N ASP A 148 6.66 -10.40 -7.44
CA ASP A 148 6.33 -9.04 -7.01
C ASP A 148 7.59 -8.20 -6.79
N GLY A 149 8.47 -8.65 -5.92
CA GLY A 149 9.66 -7.91 -5.52
C GLY A 149 10.68 -7.69 -6.64
N ASN A 150 10.83 -8.65 -7.55
CA ASN A 150 11.86 -8.59 -8.60
C ASN A 150 11.36 -8.05 -9.95
N ILE A 151 10.07 -8.17 -10.25
CA ILE A 151 9.51 -7.82 -11.55
C ILE A 151 8.46 -6.72 -11.46
N LEU A 152 7.39 -6.93 -10.66
CA LEU A 152 6.28 -5.97 -10.58
C LEU A 152 6.68 -4.69 -9.85
N GLY A 153 7.26 -4.82 -8.67
CA GLY A 153 7.66 -3.68 -7.84
C GLY A 153 8.54 -2.69 -8.59
N PRO A 154 9.71 -3.08 -9.12
CA PRO A 154 10.57 -2.18 -9.90
C PRO A 154 9.89 -1.61 -11.14
N LYS A 155 9.06 -2.39 -11.83
CA LYS A 155 8.40 -1.96 -13.06
C LYS A 155 7.25 -0.99 -12.82
N ILE A 156 6.46 -1.19 -11.78
CA ILE A 156 5.30 -0.34 -11.46
C ILE A 156 5.75 0.90 -10.68
N LEU A 157 6.51 0.71 -9.59
CA LEU A 157 6.94 1.84 -8.75
C LEU A 157 8.02 2.68 -9.45
N GLY A 158 8.94 2.09 -10.20
CA GLY A 158 9.95 2.81 -10.95
C GLY A 158 9.34 3.79 -11.97
N ASN A 159 8.32 3.36 -12.71
CA ASN A 159 7.59 4.21 -13.64
C ASN A 159 6.71 5.25 -12.94
N ALA A 160 6.12 4.91 -11.79
CA ALA A 160 5.22 5.79 -11.05
C ALA A 160 5.96 6.91 -10.29
N THR A 161 7.21 6.68 -9.88
CA THR A 161 8.02 7.65 -9.13
C THR A 161 9.01 8.42 -9.99
N GLY A 162 9.11 8.12 -11.29
CA GLY A 162 10.00 8.81 -12.22
C GLY A 162 11.50 8.59 -11.95
N THR A 163 11.87 7.57 -11.18
CA THR A 163 13.27 7.28 -10.81
C THR A 163 14.07 6.56 -11.90
N VAL A 164 13.46 6.28 -13.07
CA VAL A 164 14.11 5.54 -14.17
C VAL A 164 15.07 6.41 -15.01
N SER A 165 15.18 7.71 -14.75
CA SER A 165 15.91 8.65 -15.63
C SER A 165 17.37 8.94 -15.26
N TYR A 166 18.03 8.14 -14.43
CA TYR A 166 19.44 8.41 -14.07
C TYR A 166 20.47 7.56 -14.81
N THR A 167 20.09 6.77 -15.82
CA THR A 167 21.06 5.98 -16.60
C THR A 167 21.71 6.74 -17.76
N HIS A 168 21.39 8.02 -17.97
CA HIS A 168 22.01 8.83 -19.03
C HIS A 168 22.56 10.17 -18.53
N LEU A 169 23.19 10.17 -17.34
CA LEU A 169 24.13 11.23 -17.04
C LEU A 169 25.51 10.81 -17.57
N THR A 170 25.65 10.80 -18.90
CA THR A 170 26.96 10.86 -19.51
C THR A 170 27.58 12.18 -19.10
N LEU A 171 28.60 12.13 -18.27
CA LEU A 171 29.51 13.22 -17.99
C LEU A 171 30.04 13.72 -19.34
N PRO A 172 29.97 15.04 -19.66
CA PRO A 172 30.75 15.57 -20.76
C PRO A 172 32.21 15.53 -20.34
N THR A 173 32.95 14.62 -20.94
CA THR A 173 34.41 14.65 -20.94
C THR A 173 34.85 15.80 -21.83
N THR A 174 35.36 16.85 -21.24
CA THR A 174 36.34 17.74 -21.83
C THR A 174 37.56 17.82 -20.96
#